data_12a621c9128b9cb8673837684000f0aa
#
_entry.id   12a621c9128b9cb8673837684000f0aa
#
_cell.length_a   1.000
_cell.length_b   1.000
_cell.length_c   1.000
_cell.angle_alpha   90.00
_cell.angle_beta   90.00
_cell.angle_gamma   90.00
#
_symmetry.space_group_name_H-M   'P 1'
#
loop_
_entity.id
_entity.type
_entity.pdbx_description
1 polymer ?
#
loop_
_entity_poly.entity_id
_entity_poly.type
_entity_poly.pdbx_seq_one_letter_code
_entity_poly.pdbx_strand_id
1 'polypeptide(L)'
;MSIDWNFYLTEMKHTDTKLYAILKDALPVIQDSQNKGNQARKKLPPIVSICHNDMDCKNVLWNGNDYRIIDLECLSYNNPFMELFELALYWSGYEDCKIDFQLFQAFLQGYKNAGREMPIDWETLYDCNNGRLEWLEYNIKRVLGIDCGNDEKEIGTEQVKETIQHIIYYAKMKNLILEHTML
;
A
#
# COMPACT_ATOMS: atom_id res chain seq x y z
N MET A 1 13.59 1.32 -4.10
CA MET A 1 12.90 2.60 -4.44
C MET A 1 13.78 3.76 -3.99
N SER A 2 13.95 4.79 -4.81
CA SER A 2 14.73 6.00 -4.47
C SER A 2 14.02 7.22 -5.07
N ILE A 3 13.01 7.69 -4.34
CA ILE A 3 12.24 8.89 -4.71
C ILE A 3 12.88 10.10 -4.01
N ASP A 4 13.16 11.16 -4.75
CA ASP A 4 13.69 12.41 -4.20
C ASP A 4 12.55 13.30 -3.70
N TRP A 5 12.12 13.06 -2.48
CA TRP A 5 11.04 13.81 -1.84
C TRP A 5 11.38 15.29 -1.63
N ASN A 6 12.67 15.65 -1.50
CA ASN A 6 13.08 17.03 -1.33
C ASN A 6 12.92 17.82 -2.64
N PHE A 7 13.18 17.17 -3.77
CA PHE A 7 12.89 17.74 -5.09
C PHE A 7 11.40 18.09 -5.19
N TYR A 8 10.52 17.11 -4.95
CA TYR A 8 9.08 17.32 -5.03
C TYR A 8 8.56 18.37 -4.04
N LEU A 9 9.12 18.41 -2.84
CA LEU A 9 8.77 19.44 -1.86
C LEU A 9 9.14 20.85 -2.35
N THR A 10 10.29 21.00 -3.00
CA THR A 10 10.76 22.27 -3.54
C THR A 10 9.86 22.74 -4.67
N GLU A 11 9.55 21.88 -5.64
CA GLU A 11 8.66 22.20 -6.76
C GLU A 11 7.23 22.52 -6.28
N MET A 12 6.71 21.76 -5.31
CA MET A 12 5.38 22.00 -4.74
C MET A 12 5.25 23.36 -4.09
N LYS A 13 6.31 23.88 -3.47
CA LYS A 13 6.32 25.20 -2.84
C LYS A 13 5.97 26.33 -3.80
N HIS A 14 6.33 26.18 -5.08
CA HIS A 14 6.08 27.18 -6.13
C HIS A 14 4.76 26.94 -6.86
N THR A 15 4.20 25.73 -6.77
CA THR A 15 3.02 25.32 -7.52
C THR A 15 1.73 25.36 -6.69
N ASP A 16 1.77 24.84 -5.46
CA ASP A 16 0.63 24.79 -4.55
C ASP A 16 1.09 24.88 -3.08
N THR A 17 0.92 26.05 -2.48
CA THR A 17 1.37 26.31 -1.11
C THR A 17 0.61 25.51 -0.05
N LYS A 18 -0.64 25.10 -0.32
CA LYS A 18 -1.43 24.26 0.62
C LYS A 18 -0.93 22.82 0.61
N LEU A 19 -0.74 22.26 -0.57
CA LEU A 19 -0.15 20.92 -0.70
C LEU A 19 1.30 20.89 -0.21
N TYR A 20 2.06 21.96 -0.44
CA TYR A 20 3.40 22.10 0.12
C TYR A 20 3.39 21.95 1.65
N ALA A 21 2.48 22.62 2.35
CA ALA A 21 2.39 22.51 3.80
C ALA A 21 2.08 21.07 4.25
N ILE A 22 1.11 20.42 3.61
CA ILE A 22 0.72 19.04 3.91
C ILE A 22 1.90 18.07 3.66
N LEU A 23 2.55 18.19 2.51
CA LEU A 23 3.69 17.33 2.14
C LEU A 23 4.88 17.55 3.08
N LYS A 24 5.16 18.81 3.45
CA LYS A 24 6.23 19.16 4.40
C LYS A 24 6.02 18.52 5.76
N ASP A 25 4.79 18.58 6.27
CA ASP A 25 4.45 18.01 7.59
C ASP A 25 4.53 16.48 7.58
N ALA A 26 4.19 15.84 6.45
CA ALA A 26 4.24 14.39 6.28
C ALA A 26 5.65 13.86 5.90
N LEU A 27 6.56 14.73 5.48
CA LEU A 27 7.86 14.34 4.93
C LEU A 27 8.67 13.39 5.82
N PRO A 28 8.74 13.57 7.15
CA PRO A 28 9.48 12.66 8.02
C PRO A 28 8.93 11.22 7.97
N VAL A 29 7.61 11.06 7.96
CA VAL A 29 6.96 9.75 7.89
C VAL A 29 7.18 9.09 6.51
N ILE A 30 7.08 9.87 5.44
CA ILE A 30 7.30 9.42 4.07
C ILE A 30 8.75 8.91 3.89
N GLN A 31 9.73 9.68 4.36
CA GLN A 31 11.14 9.31 4.27
C GLN A 31 11.47 8.09 5.14
N ASP A 32 10.92 8.01 6.35
CA ASP A 32 11.08 6.84 7.23
C ASP A 32 10.50 5.58 6.57
N SER A 33 9.29 5.65 6.01
CA SER A 33 8.66 4.55 5.28
C SER A 33 9.51 4.08 4.08
N GLN A 34 10.04 5.02 3.29
CA GLN A 34 10.93 4.67 2.17
C GLN A 34 12.20 3.97 2.65
N ASN A 35 12.83 4.49 3.71
CA ASN A 35 14.08 3.94 4.24
C ASN A 35 13.87 2.53 4.81
N LYS A 36 12.81 2.33 5.61
CA LYS A 36 12.44 1.03 6.17
C LYS A 36 12.12 0.02 5.07
N GLY A 37 11.31 0.41 4.10
CA GLY A 37 10.99 -0.45 2.96
C GLY A 37 12.21 -0.86 2.14
N ASN A 38 13.16 0.07 1.91
CA ASN A 38 14.40 -0.25 1.22
C ASN A 38 15.31 -1.22 2.00
N GLN A 39 15.28 -1.18 3.32
CA GLN A 39 16.01 -2.13 4.18
C GLN A 39 15.29 -3.48 4.24
N ALA A 40 13.97 -3.48 4.39
CA ALA A 40 13.16 -4.67 4.48
C ALA A 40 13.20 -5.51 3.19
N ARG A 41 13.15 -4.88 2.01
CA ARG A 41 13.28 -5.58 0.71
C ARG A 41 14.54 -6.41 0.57
N LYS A 42 15.62 -6.06 1.27
CA LYS A 42 16.87 -6.84 1.27
C LYS A 42 16.77 -8.12 2.11
N LYS A 43 15.81 -8.17 3.02
CA LYS A 43 15.55 -9.30 3.92
C LYS A 43 14.44 -10.22 3.41
N LEU A 44 13.63 -9.73 2.46
CA LEU A 44 12.51 -10.49 1.93
C LEU A 44 13.01 -11.79 1.29
N PRO A 45 12.48 -12.96 1.68
CA PRO A 45 12.86 -14.23 1.08
C PRO A 45 12.60 -14.23 -0.43
N PRO A 46 13.48 -14.83 -1.24
CA PRO A 46 13.31 -14.89 -2.71
C PRO A 46 12.29 -15.97 -3.11
N ILE A 47 11.11 -15.95 -2.47
CA ILE A 47 9.99 -16.83 -2.77
C ILE A 47 9.15 -16.16 -3.85
N VAL A 48 8.87 -16.88 -4.93
CA VAL A 48 8.14 -16.37 -6.07
C VAL A 48 7.01 -17.33 -6.43
N SER A 49 5.81 -16.79 -6.61
CA SER A 49 4.63 -17.50 -7.09
C SER A 49 3.89 -16.64 -8.10
N ILE A 50 2.94 -17.25 -8.83
CA ILE A 50 1.99 -16.47 -9.59
C ILE A 50 1.03 -15.81 -8.60
N CYS A 51 1.01 -14.50 -8.59
CA CYS A 51 0.16 -13.64 -7.78
C CYS A 51 -0.82 -12.90 -8.67
N HIS A 52 -2.00 -12.58 -8.13
CA HIS A 52 -3.02 -11.81 -8.85
C HIS A 52 -2.61 -10.33 -8.99
N ASN A 53 -2.01 -9.79 -7.93
CA ASN A 53 -1.54 -8.40 -7.77
C ASN A 53 -2.62 -7.30 -7.87
N ASP A 54 -3.88 -7.68 -8.04
CA ASP A 54 -5.04 -6.78 -8.00
C ASP A 54 -6.31 -7.53 -7.52
N MET A 55 -6.19 -8.36 -6.48
CA MET A 55 -7.33 -9.12 -5.94
C MET A 55 -8.16 -8.26 -4.96
N ASP A 56 -8.63 -7.12 -5.43
CA ASP A 56 -9.59 -6.31 -4.72
C ASP A 56 -10.97 -7.02 -4.62
N CYS A 57 -11.80 -6.60 -3.67
CA CYS A 57 -13.16 -7.16 -3.47
C CYS A 57 -14.01 -7.13 -4.74
N LYS A 58 -13.86 -6.12 -5.61
CA LYS A 58 -14.54 -5.99 -6.90
C LYS A 58 -14.16 -7.09 -7.90
N ASN A 59 -12.97 -7.69 -7.74
CA ASN A 59 -12.42 -8.71 -8.63
C ASN A 59 -12.76 -10.14 -8.15
N VAL A 60 -13.61 -10.28 -7.12
CA VAL A 60 -14.15 -11.55 -6.65
C VAL A 60 -15.67 -11.53 -6.72
N LEU A 61 -16.22 -12.26 -7.68
CA LEU A 61 -17.66 -12.38 -7.88
C LEU A 61 -18.22 -13.53 -7.05
N TRP A 62 -19.25 -13.26 -6.25
CA TRP A 62 -19.92 -14.22 -5.39
C TRP A 62 -21.31 -14.62 -5.91
N ASN A 63 -21.62 -15.92 -5.84
CA ASN A 63 -22.95 -16.45 -6.09
C ASN A 63 -23.27 -17.49 -4.97
N GLY A 64 -23.89 -17.04 -3.89
CA GLY A 64 -24.04 -17.86 -2.69
C GLY A 64 -22.68 -18.21 -2.08
N ASN A 65 -22.34 -19.50 -2.04
CA ASN A 65 -21.05 -19.98 -1.54
C ASN A 65 -20.00 -20.19 -2.65
N ASP A 66 -20.40 -20.00 -3.91
CA ASP A 66 -19.47 -20.11 -5.02
C ASP A 66 -18.82 -18.75 -5.28
N TYR A 67 -17.55 -18.75 -5.68
CA TYR A 67 -16.85 -17.53 -6.06
C TYR A 67 -16.06 -17.72 -7.37
N ARG A 68 -15.83 -16.61 -8.05
CA ARG A 68 -14.96 -16.54 -9.23
C ARG A 68 -14.07 -15.33 -9.11
N ILE A 69 -12.78 -15.55 -9.34
CA ILE A 69 -11.80 -14.47 -9.45
C ILE A 69 -11.76 -14.05 -10.92
N ILE A 70 -11.83 -12.75 -11.15
CA ILE A 70 -11.81 -12.12 -12.47
C ILE A 70 -10.69 -11.09 -12.55
N ASP A 71 -10.50 -10.50 -13.74
CA ASP A 71 -9.51 -9.43 -13.96
C ASP A 71 -8.06 -9.89 -13.74
N LEU A 72 -7.67 -10.87 -14.54
CA LEU A 72 -6.37 -11.53 -14.44
C LEU A 72 -5.23 -10.80 -15.19
N GLU A 73 -5.44 -9.56 -15.60
CA GLU A 73 -4.47 -8.82 -16.43
C GLU A 73 -3.18 -8.46 -15.66
N CYS A 74 -3.26 -8.36 -14.33
CA CYS A 74 -2.12 -8.07 -13.46
C CYS A 74 -1.35 -9.31 -12.99
N LEU A 75 -1.73 -10.52 -13.45
CA LEU A 75 -1.03 -11.75 -13.08
C LEU A 75 0.46 -11.66 -13.39
N SER A 76 1.28 -11.82 -12.36
CA SER A 76 2.72 -11.87 -12.52
C SER A 76 3.40 -12.68 -11.42
N TYR A 77 4.68 -12.96 -11.61
CA TYR A 77 5.49 -13.57 -10.56
C TYR A 77 5.83 -12.54 -9.50
N ASN A 78 5.38 -12.79 -8.27
CA ASN A 78 5.65 -11.92 -7.13
C ASN A 78 5.81 -12.76 -5.85
N ASN A 79 6.19 -12.12 -4.74
CA ASN A 79 6.25 -12.77 -3.44
C ASN A 79 4.83 -13.00 -2.88
N PRO A 80 4.39 -14.26 -2.68
CA PRO A 80 3.02 -14.56 -2.25
C PRO A 80 2.68 -14.05 -0.85
N PHE A 81 3.68 -13.87 0.01
CA PHE A 81 3.45 -13.34 1.36
C PHE A 81 3.22 -11.82 1.35
N MET A 82 3.81 -11.11 0.39
CA MET A 82 3.48 -9.71 0.16
C MET A 82 2.01 -9.57 -0.27
N GLU A 83 1.58 -10.36 -1.25
CA GLU A 83 0.17 -10.37 -1.68
C GLU A 83 -0.77 -10.76 -0.53
N LEU A 84 -0.45 -11.83 0.22
CA LEU A 84 -1.25 -12.24 1.38
C LEU A 84 -1.45 -11.10 2.38
N PHE A 85 -0.37 -10.40 2.72
CA PHE A 85 -0.41 -9.31 3.70
C PHE A 85 -1.20 -8.11 3.18
N GLU A 86 -0.98 -7.73 1.94
CA GLU A 86 -1.70 -6.66 1.27
C GLU A 86 -3.21 -6.96 1.21
N LEU A 87 -3.58 -8.15 0.77
CA LEU A 87 -4.98 -8.57 0.71
C LEU A 87 -5.66 -8.59 2.08
N ALA A 88 -4.96 -9.09 3.11
CA ALA A 88 -5.50 -9.07 4.48
C ALA A 88 -5.84 -7.65 4.93
N LEU A 89 -5.01 -6.66 4.57
CA LEU A 89 -5.27 -5.24 4.84
C LEU A 89 -6.45 -4.71 4.03
N TYR A 90 -6.46 -4.91 2.71
CA TYR A 90 -7.52 -4.40 1.82
C TYR A 90 -8.89 -4.95 2.19
N TRP A 91 -8.99 -6.25 2.40
CA TRP A 91 -10.25 -6.91 2.74
C TRP A 91 -10.73 -6.62 4.17
N SER A 92 -9.91 -5.95 4.98
CA SER A 92 -10.27 -5.51 6.34
C SER A 92 -10.58 -4.01 6.47
N GLY A 93 -10.71 -3.28 5.37
CA GLY A 93 -11.09 -1.85 5.37
C GLY A 93 -9.93 -0.87 5.43
N TYR A 94 -8.73 -1.29 5.08
CA TYR A 94 -7.56 -0.42 5.03
C TYR A 94 -7.75 0.80 4.12
N GLU A 95 -8.46 0.65 3.00
CA GLU A 95 -8.75 1.72 2.04
C GLU A 95 -9.51 2.89 2.67
N ASP A 96 -10.36 2.63 3.65
CA ASP A 96 -11.10 3.64 4.39
C ASP A 96 -10.35 4.17 5.63
N CYS A 97 -9.09 3.82 5.82
CA CYS A 97 -8.33 4.07 7.05
C CYS A 97 -9.05 3.55 8.30
N LYS A 98 -9.70 2.40 8.20
CA LYS A 98 -10.50 1.75 9.27
C LYS A 98 -10.32 0.24 9.20
N ILE A 99 -9.17 -0.25 9.66
CA ILE A 99 -8.94 -1.70 9.70
C ILE A 99 -9.84 -2.35 10.74
N ASP A 100 -10.66 -3.30 10.29
CA ASP A 100 -11.35 -4.25 11.16
C ASP A 100 -10.43 -5.44 11.42
N PHE A 101 -9.89 -5.51 12.62
CA PHE A 101 -8.95 -6.56 12.99
C PHE A 101 -9.58 -7.95 13.09
N GLN A 102 -10.90 -8.06 13.24
CA GLN A 102 -11.59 -9.36 13.18
C GLN A 102 -11.60 -9.90 11.74
N LEU A 103 -11.86 -9.02 10.76
CA LEU A 103 -11.76 -9.39 9.33
C LEU A 103 -10.31 -9.68 8.94
N PHE A 104 -9.36 -8.87 9.40
CA PHE A 104 -7.93 -9.07 9.14
C PHE A 104 -7.47 -10.46 9.63
N GLN A 105 -7.78 -10.81 10.87
CA GLN A 105 -7.44 -12.12 11.43
C GLN A 105 -8.20 -13.26 10.75
N ALA A 106 -9.48 -13.07 10.42
CA ALA A 106 -10.27 -14.08 9.71
C ALA A 106 -9.67 -14.38 8.33
N PHE A 107 -9.17 -13.37 7.61
CA PHE A 107 -8.49 -13.55 6.33
C PHE A 107 -7.22 -14.40 6.49
N LEU A 108 -6.35 -14.03 7.42
CA LEU A 108 -5.11 -14.78 7.70
C LEU A 108 -5.40 -16.21 8.19
N GLN A 109 -6.40 -16.37 9.03
CA GLN A 109 -6.81 -17.72 9.53
C GLN A 109 -7.36 -18.59 8.39
N GLY A 110 -8.11 -17.99 7.45
CA GLY A 110 -8.58 -18.70 6.25
C GLY A 110 -7.42 -19.24 5.41
N TYR A 111 -6.40 -18.42 5.19
CA TYR A 111 -5.20 -18.83 4.48
C TYR A 111 -4.45 -19.97 5.21
N LYS A 112 -4.28 -19.86 6.53
CA LYS A 112 -3.68 -20.91 7.37
C LYS A 112 -4.47 -22.22 7.33
N ASN A 113 -5.81 -22.15 7.41
CA ASN A 113 -6.69 -23.31 7.36
C ASN A 113 -6.67 -24.01 5.99
N ALA A 114 -6.33 -23.31 4.92
CA ALA A 114 -6.08 -23.90 3.60
C ALA A 114 -4.76 -24.70 3.53
N GLY A 115 -4.07 -24.88 4.65
CA GLY A 115 -2.83 -25.65 4.76
C GLY A 115 -1.60 -24.97 4.13
N ARG A 116 -1.63 -23.67 4.03
CA ARG A 116 -0.52 -22.90 3.49
C ARG A 116 0.46 -22.48 4.57
N GLU A 117 1.74 -22.41 4.20
CA GLU A 117 2.78 -21.88 5.07
C GLU A 117 2.51 -20.38 5.36
N MET A 118 2.66 -20.02 6.63
CA MET A 118 2.54 -18.63 7.06
C MET A 118 3.91 -17.95 7.05
N PRO A 119 3.98 -16.66 6.75
CA PRO A 119 5.20 -15.91 6.87
C PRO A 119 5.67 -15.87 8.34
N ILE A 120 6.97 -15.83 8.54
CA ILE A 120 7.59 -15.77 9.87
C ILE A 120 7.89 -14.32 10.26
N ASP A 121 8.31 -13.52 9.30
CA ASP A 121 8.74 -12.13 9.52
C ASP A 121 7.69 -11.13 8.99
N TRP A 122 6.65 -10.93 9.77
CA TRP A 122 5.58 -9.99 9.47
C TRP A 122 6.05 -8.53 9.47
N GLU A 123 7.05 -8.20 10.27
CA GLU A 123 7.60 -6.84 10.28
C GLU A 123 8.27 -6.49 8.97
N THR A 124 9.04 -7.42 8.39
CA THR A 124 9.62 -7.24 7.06
C THR A 124 8.53 -7.06 6.00
N LEU A 125 7.44 -7.85 6.04
CA LEU A 125 6.32 -7.68 5.11
C LEU A 125 5.63 -6.31 5.28
N TYR A 126 5.40 -5.90 6.52
CA TYR A 126 4.84 -4.58 6.84
C TYR A 126 5.68 -3.45 6.24
N ASP A 127 6.98 -3.46 6.49
CA ASP A 127 7.88 -2.41 6.01
C ASP A 127 8.08 -2.46 4.48
N CYS A 128 7.92 -3.62 3.84
CA CYS A 128 7.93 -3.76 2.38
C CYS A 128 6.65 -3.22 1.71
N ASN A 129 5.52 -3.21 2.42
CA ASN A 129 4.22 -2.76 1.88
C ASN A 129 4.15 -1.23 1.78
N ASN A 130 4.88 -0.67 0.85
CA ASN A 130 5.03 0.77 0.66
C ASN A 130 4.68 1.26 -0.77
N GLY A 131 3.85 0.53 -1.50
CA GLY A 131 3.37 0.91 -2.84
C GLY A 131 2.67 2.27 -2.88
N ARG A 132 2.10 2.72 -1.75
CA ARG A 132 1.54 4.07 -1.61
C ARG A 132 2.55 5.19 -1.84
N LEU A 133 3.86 4.95 -1.66
CA LEU A 133 4.89 5.95 -1.97
C LEU A 133 5.04 6.17 -3.48
N GLU A 134 4.96 5.12 -4.28
CA GLU A 134 4.99 5.23 -5.75
C GLU A 134 3.72 5.92 -6.27
N TRP A 135 2.57 5.58 -5.68
CA TRP A 135 1.31 6.25 -5.98
C TRP A 135 1.32 7.73 -5.59
N LEU A 136 1.93 8.08 -4.43
CA LEU A 136 2.12 9.46 -4.02
C LEU A 136 3.00 10.23 -5.02
N GLU A 137 4.13 9.65 -5.42
CA GLU A 137 5.01 10.24 -6.41
C GLU A 137 4.28 10.50 -7.73
N TYR A 138 3.55 9.52 -8.23
CA TYR A 138 2.76 9.63 -9.44
C TYR A 138 1.77 10.80 -9.38
N ASN A 139 1.03 10.92 -8.28
CA ASN A 139 0.04 12.00 -8.13
C ASN A 139 0.68 13.37 -7.89
N ILE A 140 1.83 13.44 -7.22
CA ILE A 140 2.62 14.68 -7.14
C ILE A 140 3.04 15.12 -8.54
N LYS A 141 3.50 14.23 -9.41
CA LYS A 141 3.82 14.54 -10.81
C LYS A 141 2.63 15.12 -11.56
N ARG A 142 1.41 14.57 -11.35
CA ARG A 142 0.18 15.12 -11.93
C ARG A 142 -0.09 16.55 -11.46
N VAL A 143 0.08 16.85 -10.17
CA VAL A 143 -0.06 18.21 -9.64
C VAL A 143 0.94 19.17 -10.25
N LEU A 144 2.17 18.72 -10.46
CA LEU A 144 3.27 19.52 -11.01
C LEU A 144 3.24 19.64 -12.55
N GLY A 145 2.35 18.91 -13.23
CA GLY A 145 2.30 18.85 -14.70
C GLY A 145 3.50 18.11 -15.30
N ILE A 146 4.11 17.18 -14.58
CA ILE A 146 5.22 16.36 -15.05
C ILE A 146 4.64 15.11 -15.72
N ASP A 147 4.93 14.93 -17.02
CA ASP A 147 4.53 13.76 -17.82
C ASP A 147 3.01 13.51 -17.89
N CYS A 148 2.17 14.56 -17.76
CA CYS A 148 0.70 14.41 -17.77
C CYS A 148 0.00 15.65 -18.35
N GLY A 149 -1.30 15.50 -18.66
CA GLY A 149 -2.14 16.60 -19.15
C GLY A 149 -2.56 17.59 -18.06
N ASN A 150 -2.93 18.81 -18.45
CA ASN A 150 -3.35 19.87 -17.51
C ASN A 150 -4.66 19.56 -16.77
N ASP A 151 -5.50 18.69 -17.30
CA ASP A 151 -6.78 18.25 -16.75
C ASP A 151 -6.62 17.24 -15.59
N GLU A 152 -5.44 16.70 -15.38
CA GLU A 152 -5.16 15.73 -14.31
C GLU A 152 -4.79 16.38 -12.97
N LYS A 153 -4.53 17.68 -12.94
CA LYS A 153 -4.03 18.37 -11.74
C LYS A 153 -5.01 18.30 -10.56
N GLU A 154 -6.30 18.46 -10.81
CA GLU A 154 -7.33 18.42 -9.76
C GLU A 154 -7.40 17.02 -9.12
N ILE A 155 -7.44 15.99 -9.95
CA ILE A 155 -7.41 14.59 -9.50
C ILE A 155 -6.13 14.31 -8.71
N GLY A 156 -4.98 14.74 -9.23
CA GLY A 156 -3.70 14.60 -8.53
C GLY A 156 -3.70 15.28 -7.15
N THR A 157 -4.32 16.46 -7.05
CA THR A 157 -4.42 17.23 -5.79
C THR A 157 -5.19 16.46 -4.71
N GLU A 158 -6.33 15.86 -5.03
CA GLU A 158 -7.10 15.05 -4.09
C GLU A 158 -6.36 13.78 -3.72
N GLN A 159 -5.81 13.09 -4.72
CA GLN A 159 -5.07 11.85 -4.50
C GLN A 159 -3.80 12.03 -3.65
N VAL A 160 -3.10 13.16 -3.76
CA VAL A 160 -1.95 13.47 -2.89
C VAL A 160 -2.40 13.56 -1.43
N LYS A 161 -3.51 14.26 -1.15
CA LYS A 161 -4.02 14.40 0.23
C LYS A 161 -4.45 13.05 0.83
N GLU A 162 -5.23 12.29 0.08
CA GLU A 162 -5.70 10.97 0.50
C GLU A 162 -4.52 10.02 0.74
N THR A 163 -3.57 9.97 -0.19
CA THR A 163 -2.41 9.09 -0.08
C THR A 163 -1.54 9.44 1.13
N ILE A 164 -1.33 10.72 1.42
CA ILE A 164 -0.60 11.14 2.63
C ILE A 164 -1.33 10.71 3.89
N GLN A 165 -2.66 10.82 3.94
CA GLN A 165 -3.46 10.35 5.07
C GLN A 165 -3.30 8.85 5.28
N HIS A 166 -3.34 8.05 4.20
CA HIS A 166 -3.10 6.61 4.26
C HIS A 166 -1.70 6.26 4.77
N ILE A 167 -0.66 6.95 4.29
CA ILE A 167 0.72 6.72 4.75
C ILE A 167 0.85 7.00 6.25
N ILE A 168 0.27 8.11 6.73
CA ILE A 168 0.29 8.48 8.15
C ILE A 168 -0.52 7.47 8.98
N TYR A 169 -1.69 7.07 8.49
CA TYR A 169 -2.53 6.07 9.15
C TYR A 169 -1.78 4.75 9.28
N TYR A 170 -1.23 4.24 8.18
CA TYR A 170 -0.47 3.00 8.16
C TYR A 170 0.68 3.02 9.17
N ALA A 171 1.48 4.09 9.16
CA ALA A 171 2.59 4.23 10.09
C ALA A 171 2.16 4.21 11.57
N LYS A 172 1.00 4.80 11.89
CA LYS A 172 0.44 4.77 13.26
C LYS A 172 -0.07 3.40 13.69
N MET A 173 -0.54 2.60 12.73
CA MET A 173 -1.16 1.30 13.00
C MET A 173 -0.15 0.15 13.11
N LYS A 174 1.16 0.38 12.91
CA LYS A 174 2.19 -0.67 12.84
C LYS A 174 2.07 -1.69 13.97
N ASN A 175 2.10 -1.24 15.21
CA ASN A 175 2.08 -2.15 16.36
C ASN A 175 0.79 -2.99 16.42
N LEU A 176 -0.36 -2.34 16.20
CA LEU A 176 -1.65 -3.03 16.21
C LEU A 176 -1.76 -4.05 15.07
N ILE A 177 -1.32 -3.71 13.87
CA ILE A 177 -1.31 -4.64 12.74
C ILE A 177 -0.43 -5.85 13.07
N LEU A 178 0.78 -5.62 13.57
CA LEU A 178 1.71 -6.72 13.89
C LEU A 178 1.21 -7.60 15.05
N GLU A 179 0.57 -7.05 16.07
CA GLU A 179 -0.08 -7.82 17.14
C GLU A 179 -1.13 -8.79 16.61
N HIS A 180 -1.90 -8.38 15.59
CA HIS A 180 -2.97 -9.17 15.01
C HIS A 180 -2.51 -10.16 13.92
N THR A 181 -1.22 -10.21 13.58
CA THR A 181 -0.66 -11.27 12.73
C THR A 181 -0.32 -12.55 13.48
N MET A 182 -0.26 -12.50 14.81
CA MET A 182 0.01 -13.67 15.67
C MET A 182 -1.28 -14.50 15.84
N LEU A 183 -1.41 -15.57 15.04
CA LEU A 183 -2.56 -16.49 15.00
C LEU A 183 -2.32 -17.78 15.78
#